data_fbe870412b620ba31b876b4948f79dfd
#
_entry.id   fbe870412b620ba31b876b4948f79dfd
#
_cell.length_a   1.000
_cell.length_b   1.000
_cell.length_c   1.000
_cell.angle_alpha   90.00
_cell.angle_beta   90.00
_cell.angle_gamma   90.00
#
_symmetry.space_group_name_H-M   'P 1'
#
loop_
_entity.id
_entity.type
_entity.pdbx_description
1 polymer ?
#
loop_
_entity_poly.entity_id
_entity_poly.type
_entity_poly.pdbx_seq_one_letter_code
_entity_poly.pdbx_strand_id
1 'polypeptide(L)'
;MTRLEDRQTRVRDIEQACADGARLAPACALAGIDARTLRRWKAGNGLAQGDRRPEADRPIPSHALSEAERARIIEIANAPRFADTPPSRIVPVLADEGIYIASESSFHRVLREHGQMNRRGRAQPPRTSRPPTTHIATSPAEVWCWDVTFLPAQIQGRWFYFYLILDRYSRKIVGFEVHDTDSAEHAAHLARRTALAEGVQAMPVRPVLHGDNGATLKATTVLAMLHWLGIEPSYSRPRVSDDNAFAEALFRTAKYRPEFPIKGFADLTAAREWSARFVQWYNHEHRHSGIRYVTPAQRHAGQDSPVLAARHTLYQEARQRNPQRWSGSTRNWTPVGAVTLNPERDSIVRAATSQIVLPGSSGEPAFPSRPDSAQAAARNEGDGIGPRRADQSEPPAATRSAPRRASTARLASTGPSPQ
;
A
#
# COMPACT_ATOMS: atom_id res chain seq x y z
N MET A 1 -24.99 14.13 -6.23
CA MET A 1 -26.36 14.68 -6.15
C MET A 1 -26.53 15.42 -4.84
N THR A 2 -27.15 16.60 -4.82
CA THR A 2 -27.37 17.36 -3.57
C THR A 2 -28.62 16.83 -2.88
N ARG A 3 -28.53 16.44 -1.62
CA ARG A 3 -29.69 15.95 -0.83
C ARG A 3 -30.74 17.04 -0.67
N LEU A 4 -31.98 16.65 -0.41
CA LEU A 4 -33.08 17.60 -0.25
C LEU A 4 -32.82 18.57 0.89
N GLU A 5 -32.37 18.08 2.04
CA GLU A 5 -32.03 18.87 3.21
C GLU A 5 -30.93 19.93 2.91
N ASP A 6 -29.88 19.51 2.17
CA ASP A 6 -28.82 20.42 1.75
C ASP A 6 -29.31 21.54 0.81
N ARG A 7 -30.30 21.24 -0.05
CA ARG A 7 -30.91 22.25 -0.91
C ARG A 7 -31.71 23.25 -0.10
N GLN A 8 -32.53 22.74 0.81
CA GLN A 8 -33.37 23.57 1.68
C GLN A 8 -32.52 24.48 2.58
N THR A 9 -31.44 23.95 3.14
CA THR A 9 -30.52 24.73 3.97
C THR A 9 -29.84 25.83 3.14
N ARG A 10 -29.26 25.49 1.99
CA ARG A 10 -28.60 26.48 1.10
C ARG A 10 -29.57 27.58 0.62
N VAL A 11 -30.82 27.21 0.30
CA VAL A 11 -31.81 28.20 -0.13
C VAL A 11 -32.14 29.15 1.03
N ARG A 12 -32.33 28.62 2.24
CA ARG A 12 -32.62 29.43 3.44
C ARG A 12 -31.44 30.37 3.76
N ASP A 13 -30.22 29.87 3.73
CA ASP A 13 -29.02 30.66 4.01
C ASP A 13 -28.83 31.81 3.01
N ILE A 14 -29.09 31.57 1.70
CA ILE A 14 -29.03 32.58 0.66
C ILE A 14 -30.16 33.61 0.83
N GLU A 15 -31.37 33.17 1.18
CA GLU A 15 -32.50 34.08 1.47
C GLU A 15 -32.25 34.96 2.65
N GLN A 16 -31.71 34.39 3.73
CA GLN A 16 -31.33 35.17 4.93
C GLN A 16 -30.24 36.18 4.59
N ALA A 17 -29.18 35.78 3.92
CA ALA A 17 -28.12 36.68 3.48
C ALA A 17 -28.65 37.82 2.59
N CYS A 18 -29.60 37.53 1.71
CA CYS A 18 -30.22 38.58 0.90
C CYS A 18 -31.12 39.52 1.71
N ALA A 19 -31.82 38.99 2.71
CA ALA A 19 -32.62 39.81 3.63
C ALA A 19 -31.72 40.73 4.46
N ASP A 20 -30.52 40.30 4.81
CA ASP A 20 -29.50 41.07 5.53
C ASP A 20 -28.72 42.04 4.60
N GLY A 21 -29.12 42.18 3.33
CA GLY A 21 -28.58 43.14 2.36
C GLY A 21 -27.53 42.63 1.38
N ALA A 22 -27.24 41.32 1.37
CA ALA A 22 -26.31 40.74 0.41
C ALA A 22 -26.94 40.70 -1.02
N ARG A 23 -26.12 40.90 -2.05
CA ARG A 23 -26.56 40.71 -3.42
C ARG A 23 -26.70 39.24 -3.74
N LEU A 24 -27.73 38.84 -4.51
CA LEU A 24 -28.07 37.48 -4.82
C LEU A 24 -26.91 36.67 -5.45
N ALA A 25 -26.18 37.22 -6.41
CA ALA A 25 -25.12 36.52 -7.12
C ALA A 25 -23.93 36.19 -6.22
N PRO A 26 -23.39 37.15 -5.38
CA PRO A 26 -22.37 36.82 -4.40
C PRO A 26 -22.82 35.81 -3.33
N ALA A 27 -24.06 35.93 -2.83
CA ALA A 27 -24.60 34.96 -1.86
C ALA A 27 -24.71 33.56 -2.42
N CYS A 28 -25.17 33.41 -3.67
CA CYS A 28 -25.16 32.12 -4.35
C CYS A 28 -23.76 31.57 -4.56
N ALA A 29 -22.79 32.40 -4.96
CA ALA A 29 -21.40 32.00 -5.17
C ALA A 29 -20.77 31.48 -3.86
N LEU A 30 -21.02 32.15 -2.74
CA LEU A 30 -20.56 31.73 -1.41
C LEU A 30 -21.18 30.40 -0.99
N ALA A 31 -22.47 30.17 -1.30
CA ALA A 31 -23.15 28.90 -1.06
C ALA A 31 -22.77 27.80 -2.06
N GLY A 32 -21.86 28.06 -3.00
CA GLY A 32 -21.36 27.09 -3.98
C GLY A 32 -22.39 26.67 -5.03
N ILE A 33 -23.34 27.56 -5.39
CA ILE A 33 -24.33 27.31 -6.44
C ILE A 33 -24.48 28.53 -7.35
N ASP A 34 -24.92 28.29 -8.58
CA ASP A 34 -25.28 29.37 -9.50
C ASP A 34 -26.70 29.89 -9.22
N ALA A 35 -26.92 31.18 -9.43
CA ALA A 35 -28.22 31.83 -9.23
C ALA A 35 -29.33 31.21 -10.12
N ARG A 36 -28.97 30.64 -11.30
CA ARG A 36 -29.89 29.90 -12.15
C ARG A 36 -30.33 28.58 -11.50
N THR A 37 -29.43 27.94 -10.78
CA THR A 37 -29.71 26.71 -10.01
C THR A 37 -30.68 27.02 -8.87
N LEU A 38 -30.47 28.13 -8.14
CA LEU A 38 -31.37 28.59 -7.08
C LEU A 38 -32.80 28.85 -7.64
N ARG A 39 -32.91 29.59 -8.75
CA ARG A 39 -34.22 29.85 -9.40
C ARG A 39 -34.90 28.56 -9.80
N ARG A 40 -34.16 27.60 -10.37
CA ARG A 40 -34.72 26.31 -10.78
C ARG A 40 -35.20 25.49 -9.57
N TRP A 41 -34.51 25.54 -8.44
CA TRP A 41 -34.98 24.87 -7.22
C TRP A 41 -36.25 25.52 -6.66
N LYS A 42 -36.36 26.86 -6.72
CA LYS A 42 -37.53 27.58 -6.26
C LYS A 42 -38.75 27.47 -7.20
N ALA A 43 -38.53 27.50 -8.52
CA ALA A 43 -39.60 27.52 -9.52
C ALA A 43 -40.29 26.15 -9.72
N GLY A 44 -39.72 25.06 -9.20
CA GLY A 44 -40.30 23.72 -9.31
C GLY A 44 -40.48 23.07 -7.92
N ASN A 45 -41.01 21.83 -7.95
CA ASN A 45 -41.12 21.03 -6.70
C ASN A 45 -39.77 20.59 -6.15
N GLY A 46 -38.63 21.15 -6.60
CA GLY A 46 -37.28 20.76 -6.25
C GLY A 46 -36.90 20.96 -4.79
N LEU A 47 -37.62 21.83 -4.07
CA LEU A 47 -37.48 22.01 -2.60
C LEU A 47 -38.42 21.11 -1.79
N ALA A 48 -39.49 20.57 -2.41
CA ALA A 48 -40.45 19.69 -1.76
C ALA A 48 -40.14 18.19 -2.02
N GLN A 49 -39.67 17.86 -3.23
CA GLN A 49 -39.54 16.48 -3.68
C GLN A 49 -38.09 16.02 -3.96
N GLY A 50 -37.11 16.90 -3.82
CA GLY A 50 -35.71 16.55 -4.05
C GLY A 50 -35.34 16.36 -5.54
N ASP A 51 -34.41 15.47 -5.81
CA ASP A 51 -33.94 15.16 -7.15
C ASP A 51 -34.68 13.95 -7.71
N ARG A 52 -35.61 14.16 -8.60
CA ARG A 52 -36.42 13.12 -9.24
C ARG A 52 -35.76 12.47 -10.45
N ARG A 53 -34.52 12.86 -10.81
CA ARG A 53 -33.81 12.22 -11.94
C ARG A 53 -33.58 10.72 -11.80
N PRO A 54 -33.36 10.15 -10.58
CA PRO A 54 -33.27 8.71 -10.41
C PRO A 54 -34.57 7.97 -10.69
N GLU A 55 -35.72 8.64 -10.47
CA GLU A 55 -37.08 8.07 -10.58
C GLU A 55 -37.73 8.40 -11.95
N ALA A 56 -37.00 9.21 -12.77
CA ALA A 56 -37.52 9.60 -14.08
C ALA A 56 -37.58 8.39 -15.01
N ASP A 57 -38.77 8.15 -15.53
CA ASP A 57 -39.00 7.16 -16.58
C ASP A 57 -38.21 7.56 -17.83
N ARG A 58 -37.27 6.75 -18.25
CA ARG A 58 -36.40 7.01 -19.37
C ARG A 58 -36.80 6.13 -20.54
N PRO A 59 -37.07 6.68 -21.72
CA PRO A 59 -37.36 5.86 -22.90
C PRO A 59 -36.18 4.89 -23.14
N ILE A 60 -36.52 3.65 -23.48
CA ILE A 60 -35.53 2.62 -23.83
C ILE A 60 -34.78 3.11 -25.09
N PRO A 61 -33.43 3.19 -25.04
CA PRO A 61 -32.65 3.60 -26.20
C PRO A 61 -32.88 2.68 -27.38
N SER A 62 -32.95 3.23 -28.60
CA SER A 62 -33.19 2.45 -29.83
C SER A 62 -32.14 1.33 -30.09
N HIS A 63 -30.97 1.45 -29.49
CA HIS A 63 -29.89 0.46 -29.58
C HIS A 63 -29.86 -0.54 -28.40
N ALA A 64 -30.87 -0.51 -27.53
CA ALA A 64 -30.94 -1.47 -26.43
C ALA A 64 -31.31 -2.86 -26.98
N LEU A 65 -30.72 -3.90 -26.37
CA LEU A 65 -31.08 -5.27 -26.67
C LEU A 65 -32.55 -5.52 -26.32
N SER A 66 -33.28 -6.16 -27.22
CA SER A 66 -34.62 -6.67 -26.98
C SER A 66 -34.60 -7.78 -25.93
N GLU A 67 -35.73 -8.06 -25.29
CA GLU A 67 -35.88 -9.16 -24.35
C GLU A 67 -35.53 -10.53 -25.00
N ALA A 68 -35.92 -10.71 -26.28
CA ALA A 68 -35.60 -11.92 -27.04
C ALA A 68 -34.07 -12.10 -27.21
N GLU A 69 -33.35 -11.02 -27.55
CA GLU A 69 -31.89 -11.09 -27.65
C GLU A 69 -31.23 -11.35 -26.30
N ARG A 70 -31.73 -10.77 -25.23
CA ARG A 70 -31.24 -10.99 -23.85
C ARG A 70 -31.45 -12.46 -23.42
N ALA A 71 -32.66 -13.01 -23.68
CA ALA A 71 -32.96 -14.42 -23.42
C ALA A 71 -32.04 -15.34 -24.25
N ARG A 72 -31.79 -15.01 -25.49
CA ARG A 72 -30.89 -15.78 -26.35
C ARG A 72 -29.46 -15.78 -25.88
N ILE A 73 -28.97 -14.65 -25.36
CA ILE A 73 -27.63 -14.57 -24.73
C ILE A 73 -27.53 -15.53 -23.55
N ILE A 74 -28.56 -15.57 -22.68
CA ILE A 74 -28.60 -16.45 -21.49
C ILE A 74 -28.63 -17.92 -21.92
N GLU A 75 -29.49 -18.27 -22.88
CA GLU A 75 -29.62 -19.62 -23.42
C GLU A 75 -28.27 -20.14 -23.96
N ILE A 76 -27.62 -19.37 -24.82
CA ILE A 76 -26.34 -19.70 -25.42
C ILE A 76 -25.26 -19.85 -24.35
N ALA A 77 -25.18 -18.88 -23.44
CA ALA A 77 -24.17 -18.91 -22.38
C ALA A 77 -24.33 -20.12 -21.44
N ASN A 78 -25.55 -20.63 -21.28
CA ASN A 78 -25.84 -21.81 -20.44
C ASN A 78 -25.85 -23.13 -21.23
N ALA A 79 -25.69 -23.08 -22.54
CA ALA A 79 -25.56 -24.31 -23.34
C ALA A 79 -24.35 -25.14 -22.84
N PRO A 80 -24.43 -26.49 -22.84
CA PRO A 80 -23.33 -27.32 -22.32
C PRO A 80 -21.96 -27.01 -22.88
N ARG A 81 -21.87 -26.63 -24.16
CA ARG A 81 -20.63 -26.25 -24.84
C ARG A 81 -19.99 -24.94 -24.33
N PHE A 82 -20.78 -24.06 -23.69
CA PHE A 82 -20.36 -22.73 -23.22
C PHE A 82 -20.50 -22.52 -21.73
N ALA A 83 -20.99 -23.52 -20.98
CA ALA A 83 -21.30 -23.37 -19.55
C ALA A 83 -20.11 -22.91 -18.70
N ASP A 84 -18.88 -23.26 -19.09
CA ASP A 84 -17.63 -22.87 -18.42
C ASP A 84 -16.82 -21.81 -19.20
N THR A 85 -17.38 -21.30 -20.31
CA THR A 85 -16.66 -20.42 -21.22
C THR A 85 -17.01 -18.95 -20.96
N PRO A 86 -16.02 -18.06 -20.85
CA PRO A 86 -16.28 -16.63 -20.67
C PRO A 86 -16.81 -15.96 -21.96
N PRO A 87 -17.59 -14.87 -21.87
CA PRO A 87 -18.10 -14.13 -23.03
C PRO A 87 -17.07 -13.75 -24.08
N SER A 88 -15.85 -13.42 -23.65
CA SER A 88 -14.73 -13.10 -24.55
C SER A 88 -14.29 -14.25 -25.48
N ARG A 89 -14.73 -15.48 -25.20
CA ARG A 89 -14.53 -16.65 -26.06
C ARG A 89 -15.81 -17.09 -26.74
N ILE A 90 -16.98 -16.91 -26.10
CA ILE A 90 -18.27 -17.25 -26.69
C ILE A 90 -18.52 -16.44 -27.95
N VAL A 91 -18.35 -15.11 -27.89
CA VAL A 91 -18.68 -14.21 -29.01
C VAL A 91 -17.83 -14.50 -30.25
N PRO A 92 -16.51 -14.69 -30.19
CA PRO A 92 -15.72 -15.08 -31.36
C PRO A 92 -16.13 -16.44 -31.94
N VAL A 93 -16.40 -17.44 -31.10
CA VAL A 93 -16.86 -18.77 -31.58
C VAL A 93 -18.19 -18.66 -32.34
N LEU A 94 -19.14 -17.87 -31.82
CA LEU A 94 -20.39 -17.61 -32.52
C LEU A 94 -20.15 -16.87 -33.85
N ALA A 95 -19.23 -15.93 -33.88
CA ALA A 95 -18.87 -15.20 -35.09
C ALA A 95 -18.28 -16.13 -36.18
N ASP A 96 -17.45 -17.09 -35.77
CA ASP A 96 -16.92 -18.12 -36.67
C ASP A 96 -18.03 -19.02 -37.24
N GLU A 97 -19.12 -19.21 -36.48
CA GLU A 97 -20.33 -19.92 -36.90
C GLU A 97 -21.29 -19.03 -37.73
N GLY A 98 -20.92 -17.77 -38.00
CA GLY A 98 -21.75 -16.83 -38.72
C GLY A 98 -22.90 -16.22 -37.90
N ILE A 99 -22.85 -16.36 -36.56
CA ILE A 99 -23.88 -15.89 -35.64
C ILE A 99 -23.37 -14.65 -34.92
N TYR A 100 -24.09 -13.53 -35.06
CA TYR A 100 -23.84 -12.32 -34.27
C TYR A 100 -25.13 -11.89 -33.55
N ILE A 101 -25.08 -11.78 -32.21
CA ILE A 101 -26.20 -11.35 -31.37
C ILE A 101 -25.87 -10.00 -30.75
N ALA A 102 -24.72 -9.92 -30.06
CA ALA A 102 -24.30 -8.72 -29.38
C ALA A 102 -22.80 -8.76 -29.12
N SER A 103 -22.24 -7.61 -28.74
CA SER A 103 -20.82 -7.50 -28.32
C SER A 103 -20.54 -8.26 -27.03
N GLU A 104 -19.27 -8.59 -26.80
CA GLU A 104 -18.78 -9.20 -25.56
C GLU A 104 -19.20 -8.41 -24.32
N SER A 105 -19.15 -7.06 -24.38
CA SER A 105 -19.58 -6.18 -23.30
C SER A 105 -21.07 -6.33 -22.98
N SER A 106 -21.90 -6.59 -23.99
CA SER A 106 -23.33 -6.82 -23.82
C SER A 106 -23.58 -8.18 -23.18
N PHE A 107 -22.89 -9.23 -23.62
CA PHE A 107 -22.92 -10.53 -22.96
C PHE A 107 -22.54 -10.41 -21.49
N HIS A 108 -21.44 -9.72 -21.16
CA HIS A 108 -21.01 -9.49 -19.80
C HIS A 108 -22.07 -8.77 -18.95
N ARG A 109 -22.74 -7.76 -19.50
CA ARG A 109 -23.78 -6.99 -18.80
C ARG A 109 -25.00 -7.87 -18.50
N VAL A 110 -25.54 -8.57 -19.52
CA VAL A 110 -26.70 -9.45 -19.36
C VAL A 110 -26.43 -10.56 -18.35
N LEU A 111 -25.29 -11.24 -18.44
CA LEU A 111 -24.92 -12.32 -17.50
C LEU A 111 -24.70 -11.80 -16.08
N ARG A 112 -24.21 -10.55 -15.93
CA ARG A 112 -24.04 -9.92 -14.61
C ARG A 112 -25.39 -9.61 -13.96
N GLU A 113 -26.34 -9.09 -14.70
CA GLU A 113 -27.70 -8.81 -14.24
C GLU A 113 -28.39 -10.08 -13.75
N HIS A 114 -28.10 -11.23 -14.39
CA HIS A 114 -28.62 -12.54 -13.97
C HIS A 114 -27.73 -13.28 -12.96
N GLY A 115 -26.71 -12.63 -12.37
CA GLY A 115 -25.81 -13.24 -11.37
C GLY A 115 -24.91 -14.35 -11.91
N GLN A 116 -24.80 -14.51 -13.24
CA GLN A 116 -24.08 -15.61 -13.89
C GLN A 116 -22.63 -15.28 -14.28
N MET A 117 -22.11 -14.13 -13.86
CA MET A 117 -20.71 -13.74 -14.16
C MET A 117 -19.68 -14.40 -13.27
N ASN A 118 -20.07 -14.83 -12.08
CA ASN A 118 -19.13 -15.37 -11.12
C ASN A 118 -18.90 -16.87 -11.39
N ARG A 119 -17.64 -17.21 -11.69
CA ARG A 119 -17.14 -18.59 -11.65
C ARG A 119 -17.68 -19.52 -12.72
N ARG A 120 -17.67 -19.09 -13.96
CA ARG A 120 -17.80 -20.01 -15.07
C ARG A 120 -16.53 -20.89 -15.10
N GLY A 121 -16.70 -22.19 -14.93
CA GLY A 121 -15.63 -23.17 -14.80
C GLY A 121 -15.08 -23.32 -13.36
N ARG A 122 -13.87 -23.89 -13.23
CA ARG A 122 -13.19 -24.15 -11.93
C ARG A 122 -12.57 -22.92 -11.28
N ALA A 123 -12.86 -21.72 -11.73
CA ALA A 123 -12.34 -20.48 -11.13
C ALA A 123 -12.83 -20.37 -9.69
N GLN A 124 -11.89 -20.34 -8.74
CA GLN A 124 -12.20 -20.06 -7.35
C GLN A 124 -12.58 -18.57 -7.19
N PRO A 125 -13.45 -18.25 -6.21
CA PRO A 125 -13.72 -16.86 -5.90
C PRO A 125 -12.41 -16.12 -5.63
N PRO A 126 -12.32 -14.83 -5.96
CA PRO A 126 -11.22 -14.00 -5.49
C PRO A 126 -11.11 -14.19 -3.97
N ARG A 127 -9.93 -14.56 -3.49
CA ARG A 127 -9.71 -14.59 -2.05
C ARG A 127 -9.96 -13.18 -1.53
N THR A 128 -10.79 -13.05 -0.52
CA THR A 128 -10.93 -11.79 0.21
C THR A 128 -9.55 -11.42 0.74
N SER A 129 -8.96 -10.37 0.20
CA SER A 129 -7.69 -9.85 0.67
C SER A 129 -7.95 -9.30 2.08
N ARG A 130 -7.22 -9.80 3.07
CA ARG A 130 -7.21 -9.16 4.39
C ARG A 130 -6.67 -7.74 4.23
N PRO A 131 -7.20 -6.74 4.96
CA PRO A 131 -6.60 -5.42 4.96
C PRO A 131 -5.13 -5.52 5.38
N PRO A 132 -4.23 -4.68 4.84
CA PRO A 132 -2.83 -4.68 5.26
C PRO A 132 -2.74 -4.31 6.73
N THR A 133 -1.78 -4.90 7.45
CA THR A 133 -1.44 -4.44 8.79
C THR A 133 -0.87 -3.04 8.69
N THR A 134 -1.49 -2.08 9.37
CA THR A 134 -1.09 -0.68 9.35
C THR A 134 -0.36 -0.34 10.64
N HIS A 135 0.86 0.16 10.54
CA HIS A 135 1.61 0.69 11.67
C HIS A 135 2.03 2.14 11.37
N ILE A 136 1.95 3.00 12.36
CA ILE A 136 2.33 4.42 12.26
C ILE A 136 3.56 4.64 13.12
N ALA A 137 4.62 5.20 12.52
CA ALA A 137 5.81 5.64 13.23
C ALA A 137 5.81 7.17 13.34
N THR A 138 5.84 7.69 14.54
CA THR A 138 5.90 9.12 14.88
C THR A 138 7.29 9.54 15.38
N SER A 139 8.07 8.55 15.82
CA SER A 139 9.43 8.72 16.31
C SER A 139 10.34 7.55 15.90
N PRO A 140 11.66 7.67 16.06
CA PRO A 140 12.59 6.55 15.87
C PRO A 140 12.27 5.36 16.79
N ALA A 141 12.58 4.17 16.31
CA ALA A 141 12.45 2.90 17.03
C ALA A 141 11.01 2.49 17.41
N GLU A 142 9.98 3.05 16.78
CA GLU A 142 8.60 2.58 16.93
C GLU A 142 8.25 1.45 15.95
N VAL A 143 8.70 1.56 14.69
CA VAL A 143 8.44 0.57 13.65
C VAL A 143 9.71 0.29 12.87
N TRP A 144 10.13 -0.95 12.87
CA TRP A 144 11.24 -1.45 12.09
C TRP A 144 10.76 -2.30 10.91
N CYS A 145 11.45 -2.20 9.78
CA CYS A 145 11.25 -3.07 8.64
C CYS A 145 12.43 -4.02 8.52
N TRP A 146 12.11 -5.32 8.47
CA TRP A 146 13.07 -6.40 8.25
C TRP A 146 13.03 -6.86 6.81
N ASP A 147 14.18 -7.14 6.24
CA ASP A 147 14.27 -7.83 4.97
C ASP A 147 15.65 -8.46 4.76
N VAL A 148 15.73 -9.42 3.85
CA VAL A 148 16.97 -10.11 3.46
C VAL A 148 17.13 -10.05 1.95
N THR A 149 18.30 -9.65 1.47
CA THR A 149 18.59 -9.69 0.04
C THR A 149 19.84 -10.49 -0.26
N PHE A 150 19.91 -10.99 -1.52
CA PHE A 150 21.04 -11.76 -1.99
C PHE A 150 22.10 -10.83 -2.61
N LEU A 151 23.35 -11.03 -2.20
CA LEU A 151 24.54 -10.44 -2.80
C LEU A 151 25.25 -11.53 -3.64
N PRO A 152 25.45 -11.34 -4.95
CA PRO A 152 26.06 -12.36 -5.80
C PRO A 152 27.51 -12.57 -5.44
N ALA A 153 27.96 -13.83 -5.36
CA ALA A 153 29.37 -14.15 -5.34
C ALA A 153 29.94 -14.22 -6.77
N GLN A 154 31.25 -14.14 -6.94
CA GLN A 154 31.90 -14.35 -8.25
C GLN A 154 31.71 -15.76 -8.78
N ILE A 155 31.51 -16.75 -7.88
CA ILE A 155 31.16 -18.12 -8.26
C ILE A 155 29.67 -18.19 -8.61
N GLN A 156 29.36 -18.57 -9.83
CA GLN A 156 27.99 -18.67 -10.31
C GLN A 156 27.16 -19.65 -9.46
N GLY A 157 25.97 -19.19 -9.04
CA GLY A 157 25.06 -19.96 -8.19
C GLY A 157 25.35 -19.85 -6.69
N ARG A 158 26.40 -19.15 -6.28
CA ARG A 158 26.68 -18.84 -4.87
C ARG A 158 26.24 -17.42 -4.52
N TRP A 159 25.66 -17.27 -3.33
CA TRP A 159 25.13 -15.99 -2.84
C TRP A 159 25.54 -15.79 -1.39
N PHE A 160 25.64 -14.52 -0.98
CA PHE A 160 25.69 -14.12 0.42
C PHE A 160 24.36 -13.47 0.78
N TYR A 161 23.95 -13.62 2.03
CA TYR A 161 22.67 -13.14 2.55
C TYR A 161 22.89 -11.85 3.33
N PHE A 162 22.37 -10.76 2.83
CA PHE A 162 22.45 -9.46 3.48
C PHE A 162 21.16 -9.20 4.23
N TYR A 163 21.21 -9.39 5.54
CA TYR A 163 20.14 -9.13 6.49
C TYR A 163 20.14 -7.66 6.87
N LEU A 164 18.95 -7.06 7.00
CA LEU A 164 18.81 -5.64 7.27
C LEU A 164 17.59 -5.34 8.14
N ILE A 165 17.76 -4.42 9.11
CA ILE A 165 16.70 -3.80 9.87
C ILE A 165 16.75 -2.29 9.62
N LEU A 166 15.65 -1.76 9.10
CA LEU A 166 15.47 -0.36 8.75
C LEU A 166 14.48 0.30 9.70
N ASP A 167 14.86 1.38 10.34
CA ASP A 167 13.94 2.23 11.08
C ASP A 167 13.01 2.97 10.13
N ARG A 168 11.72 2.78 10.30
CA ARG A 168 10.69 3.29 9.38
C ARG A 168 10.56 4.79 9.40
N TYR A 169 10.67 5.42 10.58
CA TYR A 169 10.54 6.85 10.74
C TYR A 169 11.72 7.60 10.14
N SER A 170 12.92 7.23 10.53
CA SER A 170 14.14 7.94 10.15
C SER A 170 14.78 7.47 8.84
N ARG A 171 14.43 6.29 8.36
CA ARG A 171 15.09 5.59 7.25
C ARG A 171 16.50 5.13 7.57
N LYS A 172 16.94 5.16 8.83
CA LYS A 172 18.24 4.67 9.28
C LYS A 172 18.29 3.15 9.23
N ILE A 173 19.35 2.59 8.68
CA ILE A 173 19.67 1.18 8.87
C ILE A 173 20.18 1.04 10.29
N VAL A 174 19.38 0.43 11.17
CA VAL A 174 19.68 0.26 12.60
C VAL A 174 20.38 -1.05 12.88
N GLY A 175 20.25 -2.03 11.97
CA GLY A 175 20.96 -3.31 12.07
C GLY A 175 21.23 -3.90 10.70
N PHE A 176 22.39 -4.56 10.55
CA PHE A 176 22.72 -5.33 9.35
C PHE A 176 23.76 -6.40 9.64
N GLU A 177 23.71 -7.47 8.89
CA GLU A 177 24.70 -8.55 8.88
C GLU A 177 24.79 -9.20 7.49
N VAL A 178 25.94 -9.82 7.19
CA VAL A 178 26.13 -10.59 5.95
C VAL A 178 26.66 -11.97 6.32
N HIS A 179 25.97 -12.99 5.80
CA HIS A 179 26.30 -14.40 6.04
C HIS A 179 26.34 -15.18 4.73
N ASP A 180 26.96 -16.33 4.74
CA ASP A 180 27.03 -17.28 3.63
C ASP A 180 25.86 -18.26 3.59
N THR A 181 25.07 -18.30 4.67
CA THR A 181 23.88 -19.14 4.82
C THR A 181 22.70 -18.32 5.32
N ASP A 182 21.47 -18.70 4.93
CA ASP A 182 20.25 -18.17 5.54
C ASP A 182 19.90 -19.03 6.76
N SER A 183 19.84 -18.40 7.94
CA SER A 183 19.46 -19.09 9.17
C SER A 183 18.66 -18.23 10.14
N ALA A 184 17.83 -18.90 10.94
CA ALA A 184 17.05 -18.24 11.99
C ALA A 184 17.94 -17.73 13.13
N GLU A 185 19.09 -18.38 13.37
CA GLU A 185 20.08 -17.97 14.38
C GLU A 185 20.71 -16.63 14.01
N HIS A 186 21.06 -16.42 12.74
CA HIS A 186 21.58 -15.14 12.25
C HIS A 186 20.54 -14.04 12.41
N ALA A 187 19.28 -14.31 12.05
CA ALA A 187 18.18 -13.39 12.23
C ALA A 187 17.94 -13.02 13.70
N ALA A 188 17.91 -14.00 14.59
CA ALA A 188 17.74 -13.77 16.02
C ALA A 188 18.93 -13.00 16.62
N HIS A 189 20.15 -13.30 16.19
CA HIS A 189 21.35 -12.58 16.61
C HIS A 189 21.30 -11.12 16.19
N LEU A 190 20.96 -10.85 14.93
CA LEU A 190 20.82 -9.48 14.42
C LEU A 190 19.74 -8.72 15.18
N ALA A 191 18.55 -9.31 15.41
CA ALA A 191 17.47 -8.68 16.15
C ALA A 191 17.91 -8.29 17.57
N ARG A 192 18.59 -9.22 18.28
CA ARG A 192 19.14 -8.97 19.62
C ARG A 192 20.17 -7.85 19.61
N ARG A 193 21.15 -7.90 18.71
CA ARG A 193 22.21 -6.89 18.60
C ARG A 193 21.64 -5.51 18.30
N THR A 194 20.68 -5.43 17.39
CA THR A 194 20.00 -4.18 17.02
C THR A 194 19.22 -3.62 18.21
N ALA A 195 18.45 -4.46 18.92
CA ALA A 195 17.68 -4.03 20.07
C ALA A 195 18.57 -3.49 21.21
N LEU A 196 19.73 -4.10 21.42
CA LEU A 196 20.72 -3.63 22.40
C LEU A 196 21.34 -2.29 21.96
N ALA A 197 21.75 -2.17 20.69
CA ALA A 197 22.37 -0.95 20.15
C ALA A 197 21.42 0.26 20.15
N GLU A 198 20.14 0.03 19.89
CA GLU A 198 19.10 1.08 19.89
C GLU A 198 18.51 1.30 21.30
N GLY A 199 18.93 0.56 22.32
CA GLY A 199 18.49 0.74 23.70
C GLY A 199 17.01 0.37 23.95
N VAL A 200 16.48 -0.58 23.19
CA VAL A 200 15.06 -0.98 23.22
C VAL A 200 14.59 -1.30 24.66
N GLN A 201 15.45 -1.89 25.49
CA GLN A 201 15.09 -2.28 26.85
C GLN A 201 14.71 -1.09 27.75
N ALA A 202 15.25 0.09 27.47
CA ALA A 202 14.94 1.32 28.23
C ALA A 202 13.73 2.07 27.68
N MET A 203 13.17 1.67 26.54
CA MET A 203 12.06 2.35 25.90
C MET A 203 10.73 2.01 26.59
N PRO A 204 9.83 3.01 26.80
CA PRO A 204 8.50 2.76 27.37
C PRO A 204 7.59 1.95 26.43
N VAL A 205 7.76 2.11 25.12
CA VAL A 205 7.06 1.36 24.09
C VAL A 205 8.09 0.60 23.25
N ARG A 206 7.88 -0.69 23.08
CA ARG A 206 8.76 -1.54 22.27
C ARG A 206 8.43 -1.40 20.79
N PRO A 207 9.45 -1.54 19.90
CA PRO A 207 9.22 -1.48 18.47
C PRO A 207 8.38 -2.64 17.94
N VAL A 208 7.70 -2.40 16.83
CA VAL A 208 7.13 -3.45 15.98
C VAL A 208 8.16 -3.79 14.90
N LEU A 209 8.48 -5.07 14.73
CA LEU A 209 9.32 -5.55 13.63
C LEU A 209 8.44 -6.11 12.51
N HIS A 210 8.30 -5.36 11.42
CA HIS A 210 7.54 -5.75 10.25
C HIS A 210 8.46 -6.34 9.18
N GLY A 211 8.07 -7.48 8.61
CA GLY A 211 8.79 -8.11 7.53
C GLY A 211 7.90 -8.87 6.56
N ASP A 212 8.52 -9.52 5.60
CA ASP A 212 7.83 -10.42 4.69
C ASP A 212 7.31 -11.68 5.40
N ASN A 213 6.62 -12.54 4.66
CA ASN A 213 6.16 -13.83 5.17
C ASN A 213 7.22 -14.94 5.09
N GLY A 214 8.50 -14.59 5.00
CA GLY A 214 9.61 -15.53 4.92
C GLY A 214 9.66 -16.52 6.09
N ALA A 215 10.18 -17.71 5.84
CA ALA A 215 10.31 -18.75 6.86
C ALA A 215 11.26 -18.35 7.99
N THR A 216 12.33 -17.63 7.68
CA THR A 216 13.36 -17.19 8.60
C THR A 216 12.78 -16.30 9.71
N LEU A 217 11.98 -15.28 9.38
CA LEU A 217 11.36 -14.38 10.38
C LEU A 217 10.28 -15.08 11.23
N LYS A 218 9.70 -16.17 10.72
CA LYS A 218 8.69 -16.99 11.42
C LYS A 218 9.24 -18.16 12.19
N ALA A 219 10.55 -18.38 12.13
CA ALA A 219 11.18 -19.47 12.87
C ALA A 219 11.01 -19.26 14.38
N THR A 220 10.80 -20.36 15.10
CA THR A 220 10.57 -20.35 16.55
C THR A 220 11.71 -19.65 17.31
N THR A 221 12.96 -19.81 16.87
CA THR A 221 14.14 -19.15 17.44
C THR A 221 14.02 -17.62 17.37
N VAL A 222 13.59 -17.08 16.20
CA VAL A 222 13.42 -15.64 16.01
C VAL A 222 12.24 -15.13 16.83
N LEU A 223 11.10 -15.84 16.81
CA LEU A 223 9.93 -15.45 17.58
C LEU A 223 10.17 -15.46 19.08
N ALA A 224 10.90 -16.46 19.60
CA ALA A 224 11.30 -16.51 20.99
C ALA A 224 12.22 -15.33 21.37
N MET A 225 13.17 -14.97 20.49
CA MET A 225 14.05 -13.82 20.70
C MET A 225 13.26 -12.51 20.71
N LEU A 226 12.37 -12.30 19.74
CA LEU A 226 11.53 -11.08 19.67
C LEU A 226 10.62 -10.96 20.90
N HIS A 227 10.01 -12.07 21.33
CA HIS A 227 9.20 -12.11 22.54
C HIS A 227 10.03 -11.74 23.80
N TRP A 228 11.24 -12.30 23.93
CA TRP A 228 12.14 -11.97 25.04
C TRP A 228 12.56 -10.49 25.05
N LEU A 229 12.74 -9.87 23.86
CA LEU A 229 13.04 -8.45 23.71
C LEU A 229 11.80 -7.56 23.87
N GLY A 230 10.60 -8.12 23.92
CA GLY A 230 9.32 -7.42 23.93
C GLY A 230 8.99 -6.74 22.58
N ILE A 231 9.61 -7.19 21.49
CA ILE A 231 9.38 -6.68 20.13
C ILE A 231 8.23 -7.45 19.51
N GLU A 232 7.22 -6.73 18.99
CA GLU A 232 6.06 -7.34 18.35
C GLU A 232 6.36 -7.68 16.88
N PRO A 233 6.23 -8.96 16.45
CA PRO A 233 6.38 -9.32 15.06
C PRO A 233 5.13 -8.96 14.26
N SER A 234 5.31 -8.39 13.06
CA SER A 234 4.27 -8.07 12.10
C SER A 234 4.66 -8.55 10.71
N TYR A 235 3.69 -8.96 9.90
CA TYR A 235 3.96 -9.59 8.61
C TYR A 235 3.15 -8.95 7.48
N SER A 236 3.78 -8.86 6.32
CA SER A 236 3.14 -8.53 5.05
C SER A 236 2.04 -9.54 4.70
N ARG A 237 1.08 -9.14 3.89
CA ARG A 237 0.09 -10.06 3.35
C ARG A 237 0.77 -11.10 2.45
N PRO A 238 0.31 -12.37 2.46
CA PRO A 238 0.88 -13.39 1.58
C PRO A 238 0.84 -12.99 0.11
N ARG A 239 1.99 -13.03 -0.58
CA ARG A 239 2.15 -12.71 -2.00
C ARG A 239 1.88 -11.25 -2.38
N VAL A 240 2.01 -10.32 -1.45
CA VAL A 240 1.93 -8.87 -1.68
C VAL A 240 3.28 -8.26 -1.31
N SER A 241 4.10 -7.97 -2.32
CA SER A 241 5.44 -7.37 -2.14
C SER A 241 5.35 -5.91 -1.66
N ASP A 242 4.35 -5.17 -2.14
CA ASP A 242 4.18 -3.74 -1.83
C ASP A 242 4.05 -3.42 -0.34
N ASP A 243 3.74 -4.43 0.50
CA ASP A 243 3.61 -4.26 1.94
C ASP A 243 4.96 -4.02 2.64
N ASN A 244 6.12 -4.27 1.99
CA ASN A 244 7.48 -3.97 2.48
C ASN A 244 8.30 -3.09 1.53
N ALA A 245 7.64 -2.20 0.79
CA ALA A 245 8.23 -1.38 -0.26
C ALA A 245 9.47 -0.55 0.17
N PHE A 246 9.63 -0.28 1.47
CA PHE A 246 10.75 0.54 1.97
C PHE A 246 12.07 -0.22 2.00
N ALA A 247 12.06 -1.48 2.44
CA ALA A 247 13.25 -2.33 2.40
C ALA A 247 13.61 -2.66 0.94
N GLU A 248 12.63 -2.93 0.08
CA GLU A 248 12.84 -3.17 -1.35
C GLU A 248 13.49 -1.95 -2.04
N ALA A 249 12.99 -0.74 -1.77
CA ALA A 249 13.56 0.50 -2.32
C ALA A 249 15.00 0.73 -1.85
N LEU A 250 15.31 0.38 -0.60
CA LEU A 250 16.66 0.46 -0.06
C LEU A 250 17.59 -0.54 -0.75
N PHE A 251 17.18 -1.79 -0.94
CA PHE A 251 17.98 -2.78 -1.66
C PHE A 251 18.20 -2.40 -3.12
N ARG A 252 17.21 -1.78 -3.75
CA ARG A 252 17.41 -1.17 -5.07
C ARG A 252 18.49 -0.11 -5.03
N THR A 253 18.45 0.81 -4.05
CA THR A 253 19.48 1.83 -3.87
C THR A 253 20.87 1.19 -3.69
N ALA A 254 20.98 0.12 -2.90
CA ALA A 254 22.24 -0.61 -2.69
C ALA A 254 22.80 -1.21 -4.00
N LYS A 255 21.96 -1.95 -4.74
CA LYS A 255 22.36 -2.68 -5.95
C LYS A 255 22.65 -1.78 -7.15
N TYR A 256 22.12 -0.56 -7.17
CA TYR A 256 22.36 0.40 -8.26
C TYR A 256 23.49 1.40 -7.98
N ARG A 257 24.20 1.23 -6.87
CA ARG A 257 25.39 2.05 -6.62
C ARG A 257 26.54 1.69 -7.56
N PRO A 258 27.32 2.70 -8.01
CA PRO A 258 28.47 2.46 -8.88
C PRO A 258 29.50 1.49 -8.29
N GLU A 259 29.64 1.48 -6.96
CA GLU A 259 30.59 0.64 -6.24
C GLU A 259 30.07 -0.80 -6.01
N PHE A 260 28.82 -1.10 -6.42
CA PHE A 260 28.31 -2.47 -6.34
C PHE A 260 29.04 -3.38 -7.34
N PRO A 261 29.66 -4.49 -6.92
CA PRO A 261 30.46 -5.30 -7.82
C PRO A 261 29.60 -6.05 -8.84
N ILE A 262 29.68 -5.64 -10.11
CA ILE A 262 28.91 -6.25 -11.22
C ILE A 262 29.24 -7.75 -11.39
N LYS A 263 30.51 -8.13 -11.14
CA LYS A 263 30.96 -9.53 -11.22
C LYS A 263 30.67 -10.35 -9.95
N GLY A 264 30.06 -9.73 -8.93
CA GLY A 264 29.86 -10.35 -7.63
C GLY A 264 31.05 -10.18 -6.67
N PHE A 265 30.85 -10.57 -5.43
CA PHE A 265 31.82 -10.48 -4.34
C PHE A 265 32.78 -11.67 -4.35
N ALA A 266 34.06 -11.41 -4.12
CA ALA A 266 35.09 -12.46 -4.11
C ALA A 266 34.84 -13.48 -2.99
N ASP A 267 34.53 -12.98 -1.82
CA ASP A 267 34.28 -13.78 -0.61
C ASP A 267 33.33 -13.07 0.36
N LEU A 268 33.03 -13.71 1.47
CA LEU A 268 32.15 -13.18 2.53
C LEU A 268 32.73 -11.91 3.17
N THR A 269 34.05 -11.81 3.30
CA THR A 269 34.73 -10.64 3.88
C THR A 269 34.53 -9.42 2.99
N ALA A 270 34.74 -9.55 1.69
CA ALA A 270 34.50 -8.48 0.72
C ALA A 270 33.03 -8.03 0.73
N ALA A 271 32.09 -8.96 0.84
CA ALA A 271 30.66 -8.65 0.95
C ALA A 271 30.34 -7.89 2.26
N ARG A 272 30.92 -8.29 3.38
CA ARG A 272 30.77 -7.60 4.69
C ARG A 272 31.35 -6.19 4.66
N GLU A 273 32.56 -6.02 4.15
CA GLU A 273 33.21 -4.71 4.04
C GLU A 273 32.42 -3.75 3.14
N TRP A 274 31.96 -4.23 1.99
CA TRP A 274 31.13 -3.42 1.11
C TRP A 274 29.83 -3.02 1.80
N SER A 275 29.15 -3.96 2.46
CA SER A 275 27.90 -3.69 3.16
C SER A 275 28.10 -2.68 4.30
N ALA A 276 29.21 -2.77 5.04
CA ALA A 276 29.54 -1.80 6.09
C ALA A 276 29.76 -0.38 5.52
N ARG A 277 30.53 -0.26 4.41
CA ARG A 277 30.69 1.02 3.71
C ARG A 277 29.37 1.55 3.16
N PHE A 278 28.53 0.68 2.59
CA PHE A 278 27.22 1.07 2.10
C PHE A 278 26.33 1.61 3.21
N VAL A 279 26.25 0.92 4.37
CA VAL A 279 25.43 1.34 5.52
C VAL A 279 25.94 2.67 6.09
N GLN A 280 27.26 2.83 6.22
CA GLN A 280 27.88 4.08 6.66
C GLN A 280 27.49 5.23 5.74
N TRP A 281 27.69 5.07 4.43
CA TRP A 281 27.30 6.06 3.45
C TRP A 281 25.80 6.36 3.48
N TYR A 282 24.96 5.31 3.52
CA TYR A 282 23.50 5.47 3.51
C TYR A 282 23.00 6.23 4.74
N ASN A 283 23.50 5.90 5.91
CA ASN A 283 23.07 6.54 7.14
C ASN A 283 23.57 7.98 7.29
N HIS A 284 24.79 8.28 6.87
CA HIS A 284 25.46 9.54 7.20
C HIS A 284 25.64 10.52 6.03
N GLU A 285 25.67 10.04 4.79
CA GLU A 285 25.93 10.87 3.63
C GLU A 285 24.74 10.97 2.67
N HIS A 286 24.01 9.86 2.48
CA HIS A 286 22.88 9.81 1.56
C HIS A 286 21.78 10.80 1.94
N ARG A 287 21.43 11.71 1.02
CA ARG A 287 20.35 12.68 1.17
C ARG A 287 19.03 12.06 0.72
N HIS A 288 18.28 11.47 1.65
CA HIS A 288 17.10 10.68 1.33
C HIS A 288 15.89 11.57 0.99
N SER A 289 15.34 11.42 -0.24
CA SER A 289 14.24 12.28 -0.74
C SER A 289 12.97 12.19 0.11
N GLY A 290 12.60 11.02 0.60
CA GLY A 290 11.42 10.78 1.42
C GLY A 290 11.46 11.45 2.81
N ILE A 291 12.60 11.98 3.24
CA ILE A 291 12.78 12.72 4.49
C ILE A 291 13.37 14.12 4.24
N ARG A 292 12.97 14.76 3.15
CA ARG A 292 13.38 16.13 2.79
C ARG A 292 14.90 16.31 2.62
N TYR A 293 15.59 15.29 2.14
CA TYR A 293 17.04 15.33 1.86
C TYR A 293 17.92 15.64 3.08
N VAL A 294 17.48 15.29 4.28
CA VAL A 294 18.38 15.08 5.41
C VAL A 294 18.96 13.67 5.34
N THR A 295 20.00 13.38 6.10
CA THR A 295 20.49 12.00 6.20
C THR A 295 19.63 11.19 7.18
N PRO A 296 19.52 9.87 6.99
CA PRO A 296 18.83 9.00 7.96
C PRO A 296 19.32 9.18 9.39
N ALA A 297 20.63 9.28 9.61
CA ALA A 297 21.20 9.51 10.93
C ALA A 297 20.79 10.85 11.55
N GLN A 298 20.77 11.94 10.75
CA GLN A 298 20.30 13.25 11.21
C GLN A 298 18.84 13.20 11.69
N ARG A 299 17.97 12.54 10.92
CA ARG A 299 16.56 12.41 11.30
C ARG A 299 16.38 11.50 12.52
N HIS A 300 17.14 10.41 12.59
CA HIS A 300 17.11 9.49 13.73
C HIS A 300 17.51 10.16 15.04
N ALA A 301 18.48 11.08 14.97
CA ALA A 301 18.95 11.88 16.10
C ALA A 301 18.09 13.15 16.37
N GLY A 302 16.95 13.36 15.67
CA GLY A 302 16.10 14.54 15.82
C GLY A 302 16.71 15.83 15.28
N GLN A 303 17.77 15.76 14.47
CA GLN A 303 18.49 16.90 13.92
C GLN A 303 17.90 17.41 12.60
N ASP A 304 16.87 16.78 12.08
CA ASP A 304 16.22 17.17 10.82
C ASP A 304 15.54 18.53 10.91
N SER A 305 14.84 18.84 12.01
CA SER A 305 14.13 20.10 12.19
C SER A 305 15.04 21.34 12.09
N PRO A 306 16.15 21.46 12.81
CA PRO A 306 17.05 22.61 12.68
C PRO A 306 17.69 22.68 11.29
N VAL A 307 18.07 21.56 10.68
CA VAL A 307 18.64 21.52 9.33
C VAL A 307 17.65 22.02 8.29
N LEU A 308 16.37 21.60 8.38
CA LEU A 308 15.33 22.01 7.45
C LEU A 308 14.92 23.47 7.65
N ALA A 309 14.88 23.95 8.90
CA ALA A 309 14.63 25.35 9.22
C ALA A 309 15.72 26.27 8.61
N ALA A 310 17.00 25.92 8.78
CA ALA A 310 18.10 26.66 8.20
C ALA A 310 18.03 26.72 6.65
N ARG A 311 17.66 25.61 6.01
CA ARG A 311 17.42 25.58 4.56
C ARG A 311 16.24 26.45 4.15
N HIS A 312 15.16 26.44 4.92
CA HIS A 312 14.01 27.30 4.64
C HIS A 312 14.41 28.76 4.67
N THR A 313 15.10 29.22 5.73
CA THR A 313 15.58 30.59 5.87
C THR A 313 16.47 30.97 4.68
N LEU A 314 17.46 30.15 4.33
CA LEU A 314 18.35 30.39 3.20
C LEU A 314 17.61 30.58 1.87
N TYR A 315 16.56 29.77 1.64
CA TYR A 315 15.76 29.87 0.41
C TYR A 315 14.89 31.15 0.42
N GLN A 316 14.37 31.56 1.56
CA GLN A 316 13.61 32.84 1.70
C GLN A 316 14.53 34.04 1.44
N GLU A 317 15.72 34.07 2.00
CA GLU A 317 16.71 35.12 1.75
C GLU A 317 17.14 35.18 0.26
N ALA A 318 17.36 34.01 -0.35
CA ALA A 318 17.68 33.94 -1.78
C ALA A 318 16.54 34.48 -2.66
N ARG A 319 15.29 34.22 -2.28
CA ARG A 319 14.11 34.76 -2.96
C ARG A 319 14.00 36.27 -2.77
N GLN A 320 14.24 36.78 -1.57
CA GLN A 320 14.22 38.22 -1.30
C GLN A 320 15.28 38.97 -2.11
N ARG A 321 16.49 38.38 -2.27
CA ARG A 321 17.57 38.99 -3.07
C ARG A 321 17.28 39.02 -4.57
N ASN A 322 16.54 38.03 -5.10
CA ASN A 322 16.27 37.92 -6.53
C ASN A 322 14.83 37.42 -6.79
N PRO A 323 13.81 38.24 -6.47
CA PRO A 323 12.41 37.78 -6.52
C PRO A 323 11.95 37.34 -7.93
N GLN A 324 12.48 37.97 -8.98
CA GLN A 324 12.15 37.65 -10.38
C GLN A 324 12.60 36.24 -10.84
N ARG A 325 13.45 35.54 -10.05
CA ARG A 325 13.86 34.15 -10.34
C ARG A 325 12.85 33.12 -9.84
N TRP A 326 11.80 33.55 -9.16
CA TRP A 326 10.84 32.71 -8.48
C TRP A 326 9.44 32.94 -9.02
N SER A 327 8.88 32.01 -9.77
CA SER A 327 7.51 32.06 -10.30
C SER A 327 6.44 31.61 -9.26
N GLY A 328 6.85 31.12 -8.11
CA GLY A 328 5.97 30.61 -7.07
C GLY A 328 6.63 30.54 -5.70
N SER A 329 6.12 29.67 -4.82
CA SER A 329 6.70 29.42 -3.51
C SER A 329 8.07 28.74 -3.58
N THR A 330 8.88 28.89 -2.54
CA THR A 330 10.14 28.15 -2.40
C THR A 330 9.86 26.66 -2.14
N ARG A 331 10.91 25.84 -2.23
CA ARG A 331 10.79 24.41 -1.93
C ARG A 331 10.26 24.19 -0.51
N ASN A 332 9.35 23.24 -0.36
CA ASN A 332 8.82 22.86 0.95
C ASN A 332 9.87 22.09 1.76
N TRP A 333 10.35 22.71 2.84
CA TRP A 333 11.30 22.18 3.81
C TRP A 333 10.64 21.79 5.14
N THR A 334 9.30 21.75 5.22
CA THR A 334 8.60 21.28 6.43
C THR A 334 8.99 19.83 6.74
N PRO A 335 9.40 19.52 7.98
CA PRO A 335 9.71 18.16 8.38
C PRO A 335 8.58 17.19 8.04
N VAL A 336 8.94 15.98 7.65
CA VAL A 336 7.95 14.91 7.42
C VAL A 336 7.46 14.46 8.80
N GLY A 337 6.17 14.45 9.05
CA GLY A 337 5.57 13.97 10.29
C GLY A 337 5.56 12.45 10.42
N ALA A 338 4.43 11.92 10.86
CA ALA A 338 4.22 10.49 11.01
C ALA A 338 4.39 9.74 9.67
N VAL A 339 4.94 8.55 9.74
CA VAL A 339 5.16 7.66 8.58
C VAL A 339 4.33 6.41 8.76
N THR A 340 3.38 6.19 7.87
CA THR A 340 2.48 5.05 7.92
C THR A 340 3.01 3.91 7.06
N LEU A 341 3.00 2.69 7.60
CA LEU A 341 3.17 1.46 6.86
C LEU A 341 1.79 1.06 6.32
N ASN A 342 1.67 0.89 5.01
CA ASN A 342 0.44 0.47 4.35
C ASN A 342 -0.79 1.33 4.74
N PRO A 343 -0.79 2.64 4.42
CA PRO A 343 -1.91 3.50 4.78
C PRO A 343 -3.18 3.01 4.08
N GLU A 344 -4.28 2.94 4.81
CA GLU A 344 -5.60 2.80 4.19
C GLU A 344 -5.87 4.01 3.31
N ARG A 345 -6.45 3.80 2.12
CA ARG A 345 -6.72 4.89 1.16
C ARG A 345 -7.54 6.03 1.79
N ASP A 346 -8.41 5.71 2.73
CA ASP A 346 -9.27 6.69 3.41
C ASP A 346 -8.60 7.42 4.59
N SER A 347 -7.50 6.89 5.15
CA SER A 347 -6.77 7.53 6.25
C SER A 347 -5.94 8.73 5.79
N ILE A 348 -5.53 8.77 4.53
CA ILE A 348 -4.82 9.91 3.93
C ILE A 348 -5.71 11.16 3.91
N VAL A 349 -7.01 10.99 3.66
CA VAL A 349 -7.99 12.10 3.64
C VAL A 349 -8.24 12.63 5.05
N ARG A 350 -8.31 11.77 6.07
CA ARG A 350 -8.55 12.16 7.47
C ARG A 350 -7.36 12.90 8.09
N ALA A 351 -6.12 12.50 7.78
CA ALA A 351 -4.92 13.19 8.28
C ALA A 351 -4.80 14.62 7.74
N ALA A 352 -5.24 14.88 6.51
CA ALA A 352 -5.27 16.22 5.94
C ALA A 352 -6.33 17.13 6.58
N THR A 353 -7.42 16.56 7.09
CA THR A 353 -8.54 17.30 7.70
C THR A 353 -8.30 17.61 9.19
N SER A 354 -7.47 16.81 9.89
CA SER A 354 -7.20 16.99 11.33
C SER A 354 -6.15 18.06 11.67
N GLN A 355 -5.52 18.71 10.68
CA GLN A 355 -4.51 19.75 10.91
C GLN A 355 -5.09 21.18 11.05
N ILE A 356 -6.41 21.33 11.12
CA ILE A 356 -7.05 22.63 11.36
C ILE A 356 -7.92 22.53 12.62
N VAL A 357 -7.29 22.45 13.79
CA VAL A 357 -7.93 22.82 15.05
C VAL A 357 -6.96 23.68 15.83
N LEU A 358 -7.31 24.96 15.92
CA LEU A 358 -6.69 25.95 16.79
C LEU A 358 -6.96 25.59 18.27
N PRO A 359 -6.04 25.89 19.20
CA PRO A 359 -6.21 25.52 20.60
C PRO A 359 -7.14 26.51 21.31
N GLY A 360 -8.12 25.99 22.04
CA GLY A 360 -8.88 26.74 23.01
C GLY A 360 -10.26 26.22 23.30
N SER A 361 -10.36 25.25 24.22
CA SER A 361 -11.33 25.27 25.33
C SER A 361 -11.28 23.94 26.10
N SER A 362 -11.04 24.06 27.38
CA SER A 362 -11.09 23.05 28.43
C SER A 362 -12.47 22.40 28.56
N GLY A 363 -12.50 21.04 28.56
CA GLY A 363 -13.66 20.27 28.93
C GLY A 363 -13.25 18.80 29.13
N GLU A 364 -13.25 18.36 30.37
CA GLU A 364 -12.98 16.99 30.78
C GLU A 364 -13.97 16.00 30.16
N PRO A 365 -13.54 14.83 29.74
CA PRO A 365 -14.47 13.73 29.47
C PRO A 365 -14.51 12.74 30.64
N ALA A 366 -15.71 12.51 31.12
CA ALA A 366 -16.08 11.48 32.08
C ALA A 366 -15.87 10.07 31.47
N PHE A 367 -15.27 9.17 32.25
CA PHE A 367 -15.15 7.75 31.94
C PHE A 367 -16.48 7.03 32.16
N PRO A 368 -16.90 6.10 31.28
CA PRO A 368 -17.92 5.14 31.62
C PRO A 368 -17.30 3.85 32.20
N SER A 369 -17.88 3.42 33.32
CA SER A 369 -17.60 2.23 34.10
C SER A 369 -17.90 0.94 33.34
N ARG A 370 -17.08 -0.09 33.58
CA ARG A 370 -17.26 -1.49 33.17
C ARG A 370 -18.50 -2.11 33.80
N PRO A 371 -19.21 -3.03 33.16
CA PRO A 371 -20.05 -4.01 33.84
C PRO A 371 -19.30 -5.31 34.11
N ASP A 372 -19.43 -5.77 35.37
CA ASP A 372 -19.08 -7.11 35.83
C ASP A 372 -19.92 -8.18 35.13
N SER A 373 -19.30 -9.30 34.80
CA SER A 373 -20.04 -10.55 34.59
C SER A 373 -19.23 -11.71 35.17
N ALA A 374 -19.71 -12.16 36.31
CA ALA A 374 -19.44 -13.46 36.87
C ALA A 374 -20.51 -14.45 36.40
N GLN A 375 -20.11 -15.72 36.36
CA GLN A 375 -20.92 -16.95 36.37
C GLN A 375 -21.46 -17.48 35.04
N ALA A 376 -20.87 -18.60 34.60
CA ALA A 376 -21.56 -19.90 34.68
C ALA A 376 -20.63 -21.05 34.27
N ALA A 377 -20.31 -21.89 35.22
CA ALA A 377 -19.77 -23.24 35.06
C ALA A 377 -20.93 -24.22 34.78
N ALA A 378 -20.72 -25.21 33.93
CA ALA A 378 -20.92 -26.62 34.23
C ALA A 378 -21.19 -27.50 32.98
N ARG A 379 -20.39 -28.56 32.92
CA ARG A 379 -20.73 -29.95 32.50
C ARG A 379 -21.00 -30.24 31.02
N ASN A 380 -20.15 -31.04 30.41
CA ASN A 380 -20.48 -32.45 30.16
C ASN A 380 -19.20 -33.25 29.79
N GLU A 381 -19.09 -34.37 30.49
CA GLU A 381 -18.20 -35.53 30.24
C GLU A 381 -18.75 -36.37 29.09
N GLY A 382 -17.86 -37.11 28.43
CA GLY A 382 -18.26 -38.34 27.76
C GLY A 382 -17.39 -38.75 26.56
N ASP A 383 -16.57 -39.79 26.78
CA ASP A 383 -16.18 -40.90 25.89
C ASP A 383 -15.51 -40.57 24.55
N GLY A 384 -14.29 -40.99 24.28
CA GLY A 384 -13.77 -42.36 24.36
C GLY A 384 -13.32 -42.78 22.98
N ILE A 385 -12.15 -43.48 22.89
CA ILE A 385 -11.70 -44.37 21.81
C ILE A 385 -10.60 -43.83 20.84
N GLY A 386 -9.37 -44.19 21.14
CA GLY A 386 -8.51 -45.09 20.42
C GLY A 386 -7.66 -44.55 19.20
N PRO A 387 -6.41 -44.99 19.12
CA PRO A 387 -5.45 -44.44 18.14
C PRO A 387 -5.51 -45.16 16.80
N ARG A 388 -5.36 -44.42 15.69
CA ARG A 388 -5.02 -45.01 14.38
C ARG A 388 -3.81 -44.34 13.75
N ARG A 389 -2.79 -45.15 13.63
CA ARG A 389 -1.70 -45.35 12.66
C ARG A 389 -1.35 -44.17 11.74
N ALA A 390 -0.06 -43.90 11.78
CA ALA A 390 0.75 -43.19 10.80
C ALA A 390 0.55 -43.73 9.39
N ASP A 391 0.35 -42.83 8.42
CA ASP A 391 0.61 -43.09 7.03
C ASP A 391 1.65 -42.09 6.53
N GLN A 392 2.74 -42.63 6.00
CA GLN A 392 3.86 -41.94 5.38
C GLN A 392 3.47 -41.70 3.92
N SER A 393 3.38 -40.45 3.52
CA SER A 393 3.39 -40.12 2.10
C SER A 393 4.33 -38.93 1.85
N GLU A 394 5.31 -39.17 1.00
CA GLU A 394 6.36 -38.31 0.50
C GLU A 394 5.81 -36.97 -0.09
N PRO A 395 6.59 -35.87 -0.02
CA PRO A 395 6.22 -34.62 -0.65
C PRO A 395 6.55 -34.63 -2.15
N PRO A 396 5.73 -34.01 -3.02
CA PRO A 396 6.01 -33.92 -4.45
C PRO A 396 7.09 -32.88 -4.77
N ALA A 397 7.93 -33.23 -5.71
CA ALA A 397 9.07 -32.52 -6.25
C ALA A 397 8.78 -31.06 -6.66
N ALA A 398 9.72 -30.18 -6.35
CA ALA A 398 9.76 -28.81 -6.78
C ALA A 398 10.00 -28.72 -8.30
N THR A 399 9.05 -28.17 -9.03
CA THR A 399 9.21 -27.77 -10.43
C THR A 399 10.06 -26.50 -10.53
N ARG A 400 11.26 -26.66 -11.05
CA ARG A 400 12.16 -25.58 -11.47
C ARG A 400 11.55 -24.85 -12.67
N SER A 401 11.25 -23.58 -12.54
CA SER A 401 11.03 -22.68 -13.68
C SER A 401 12.37 -22.15 -14.18
N ALA A 402 12.69 -22.43 -15.44
CA ALA A 402 13.89 -21.97 -16.14
C ALA A 402 13.80 -20.47 -16.47
N PRO A 403 14.93 -19.74 -16.51
CA PRO A 403 14.94 -18.33 -16.90
C PRO A 403 14.82 -18.18 -18.43
N ARG A 404 14.02 -17.19 -18.84
CA ARG A 404 13.87 -16.77 -20.25
C ARG A 404 15.22 -16.30 -20.82
N ARG A 405 15.61 -16.88 -21.95
CA ARG A 405 16.77 -16.46 -22.76
C ARG A 405 16.56 -15.07 -23.33
N ALA A 406 17.53 -14.18 -23.10
CA ALA A 406 17.68 -12.93 -23.83
C ALA A 406 18.20 -13.22 -25.25
N SER A 407 17.54 -12.60 -26.23
CA SER A 407 17.93 -12.62 -27.65
C SER A 407 19.18 -11.79 -27.87
N THR A 408 20.26 -12.42 -28.30
CA THR A 408 21.47 -11.74 -28.74
C THR A 408 21.35 -11.35 -30.20
N ALA A 409 21.29 -10.06 -30.47
CA ALA A 409 21.48 -9.49 -31.81
C ALA A 409 22.95 -9.61 -32.22
N ARG A 410 23.21 -10.27 -33.36
CA ARG A 410 24.50 -10.35 -34.03
C ARG A 410 24.85 -8.97 -34.61
N LEU A 411 25.96 -8.41 -34.21
CA LEU A 411 26.65 -7.37 -34.97
C LEU A 411 27.72 -8.03 -35.84
N ALA A 412 27.61 -7.78 -37.12
CA ALA A 412 28.57 -8.20 -38.12
C ALA A 412 29.87 -7.39 -37.98
N SER A 413 31.02 -8.07 -37.92
CA SER A 413 32.34 -7.53 -37.99
C SER A 413 32.81 -7.42 -39.46
N THR A 414 33.10 -6.22 -39.93
CA THR A 414 33.95 -5.99 -41.11
C THR A 414 35.30 -5.51 -40.61
N GLY A 415 36.30 -6.35 -40.76
CA GLY A 415 37.71 -5.97 -40.56
C GLY A 415 38.33 -5.45 -41.85
N PRO A 416 39.35 -4.62 -41.77
CA PRO A 416 40.25 -4.40 -42.88
C PRO A 416 41.55 -5.18 -42.70
N SER A 417 42.02 -5.73 -43.84
CA SER A 417 43.34 -6.35 -44.01
C SER A 417 44.44 -5.32 -44.24
N PRO A 418 45.72 -5.75 -44.23
CA PRO A 418 46.87 -4.91 -43.87
C PRO A 418 47.60 -4.31 -45.06
N GLN A 419 48.31 -3.28 -44.80
CA GLN A 419 49.65 -2.97 -45.31
C GLN A 419 50.51 -2.38 -44.21
#